data_2a2047e957ed3b5bb0b2dab7a0522e70
#
_entry.id   2a2047e957ed3b5bb0b2dab7a0522e70
#
_cell.length_a   1.000
_cell.length_b   1.000
_cell.length_c   1.000
_cell.angle_alpha   90.00
_cell.angle_beta   90.00
_cell.angle_gamma   90.00
#
_symmetry.space_group_name_H-M   'P 1'
#
loop_
_entity.id
_entity.type
_entity.pdbx_description
1 polymer ?
#
loop_
_entity_poly.entity_id
_entity_poly.type
_entity_poly.pdbx_seq_one_letter_code
_entity_poly.pdbx_strand_id
1 'polypeptide(L)'
;LEGVSETIIGDLQFAKIIDRLMSDKPGYPDLTMAQMNRIKPLIFNEPNAPVSYPFLWDIVQSDYVQWNGLANNAGVGPLGRNTGEVIGVFGILDWTAHKRGWSLSSILTGQNSKSYKIDFSSSIDLVNLSRLETHLASLTSPIWPTQKADNPQQAAAKAIFDKLPEWQIDGAKVRRGRALYAQHCESCHEVIDRTDRDRIVVANMSSLDVVGTDRAMAENSVNYKGYAGNFKNTYQTESVGALVIKDRAPVVQILTAATMGEVVTSPDPDKWPPRRLLD
;
A
#
# COMPACT_ATOMS: atom_id res chain seq x y z
N LEU A 1 -19.04 -11.97 13.40
CA LEU A 1 -18.13 -11.00 14.06
C LEU A 1 -17.43 -10.09 13.04
N GLU A 2 -17.04 -10.60 11.85
CA GLU A 2 -16.36 -9.81 10.82
C GLU A 2 -17.19 -8.62 10.33
N GLY A 3 -18.43 -8.82 9.92
CA GLY A 3 -19.27 -7.74 9.39
C GLY A 3 -19.58 -6.62 10.40
N VAL A 4 -19.61 -6.93 11.70
CA VAL A 4 -19.86 -5.94 12.74
C VAL A 4 -18.63 -5.06 12.98
N SER A 5 -17.43 -5.64 12.91
CA SER A 5 -16.18 -4.87 13.10
C SER A 5 -15.91 -3.93 11.92
N GLU A 6 -16.17 -4.37 10.69
CA GLU A 6 -16.02 -3.54 9.48
C GLU A 6 -16.96 -2.34 9.49
N THR A 7 -18.20 -2.53 9.88
CA THR A 7 -19.19 -1.45 9.98
C THR A 7 -18.77 -0.42 11.03
N ILE A 8 -18.37 -0.86 12.23
CA ILE A 8 -17.95 0.04 13.31
C ILE A 8 -16.69 0.84 12.91
N ILE A 9 -15.72 0.19 12.28
CA ILE A 9 -14.50 0.86 11.83
C ILE A 9 -14.81 1.86 10.72
N GLY A 10 -15.65 1.49 9.77
CA GLY A 10 -16.11 2.37 8.70
C GLY A 10 -16.82 3.62 9.22
N ASP A 11 -17.73 3.44 10.16
CA ASP A 11 -18.47 4.55 10.78
C ASP A 11 -17.56 5.49 11.58
N LEU A 12 -16.59 4.95 12.31
CA LEU A 12 -15.61 5.77 13.06
C LEU A 12 -14.68 6.56 12.12
N GLN A 13 -14.26 6.00 11.02
CA GLN A 13 -13.45 6.70 10.03
C GLN A 13 -14.26 7.77 9.31
N PHE A 14 -15.48 7.46 8.95
CA PHE A 14 -16.39 8.42 8.35
C PHE A 14 -16.63 9.62 9.26
N ALA A 15 -16.91 9.40 10.55
CA ALA A 15 -17.05 10.45 11.53
C ALA A 15 -15.79 11.33 11.62
N LYS A 16 -14.61 10.73 11.66
CA LYS A 16 -13.33 11.48 11.67
C LYS A 16 -13.12 12.34 10.43
N ILE A 17 -13.49 11.86 9.25
CA ILE A 17 -13.41 12.66 8.02
C ILE A 17 -14.35 13.86 8.11
N ILE A 18 -15.60 13.63 8.54
CA ILE A 18 -16.59 14.70 8.72
C ILE A 18 -16.10 15.73 9.74
N ASP A 19 -15.65 15.30 10.90
CA ASP A 19 -15.12 16.17 11.96
C ASP A 19 -13.97 17.04 11.48
N ARG A 20 -13.06 16.46 10.66
CA ARG A 20 -11.95 17.22 10.07
C ARG A 20 -12.41 18.23 9.04
N LEU A 21 -13.31 17.84 8.15
CA LEU A 21 -13.81 18.74 7.12
C LEU A 21 -14.65 19.90 7.68
N MET A 22 -15.27 19.71 8.82
CA MET A 22 -16.09 20.71 9.53
C MET A 22 -15.34 21.42 10.67
N SER A 23 -14.08 21.08 10.91
CA SER A 23 -13.29 21.71 12.00
C SER A 23 -12.92 23.14 11.66
N ASP A 24 -13.11 24.05 12.62
CA ASP A 24 -12.71 25.46 12.58
C ASP A 24 -11.23 25.71 12.94
N LYS A 25 -10.47 24.63 13.20
CA LYS A 25 -9.05 24.73 13.53
C LYS A 25 -8.24 25.26 12.35
N PRO A 26 -7.16 26.03 12.59
CA PRO A 26 -6.28 26.48 11.52
C PRO A 26 -5.76 25.32 10.66
N GLY A 27 -5.89 25.47 9.34
CA GLY A 27 -5.48 24.44 8.37
C GLY A 27 -6.56 23.44 7.97
N TYR A 28 -7.73 23.49 8.62
CA TYR A 28 -8.90 22.67 8.25
C TYR A 28 -9.88 23.47 7.36
N PRO A 29 -10.72 22.80 6.54
CA PRO A 29 -11.59 23.48 5.59
C PRO A 29 -12.75 24.29 6.18
N ASP A 30 -13.12 24.06 7.43
CA ASP A 30 -14.24 24.69 8.13
C ASP A 30 -15.56 24.68 7.32
N LEU A 31 -15.91 23.50 6.82
CA LEU A 31 -17.08 23.33 5.99
C LEU A 31 -18.37 23.36 6.83
N THR A 32 -19.34 24.12 6.37
CA THR A 32 -20.70 24.04 6.90
C THR A 32 -21.37 22.72 6.48
N MET A 33 -22.40 22.29 7.21
CA MET A 33 -23.18 21.10 6.87
C MET A 33 -23.74 21.17 5.43
N ALA A 34 -24.15 22.34 4.97
CA ALA A 34 -24.63 22.52 3.61
C ALA A 34 -23.53 22.29 2.56
N GLN A 35 -22.31 22.74 2.82
CA GLN A 35 -21.16 22.49 1.97
C GLN A 35 -20.76 21.02 2.02
N MET A 36 -20.75 20.42 3.21
CA MET A 36 -20.49 19.00 3.42
C MET A 36 -21.43 18.11 2.60
N ASN A 37 -22.73 18.40 2.62
CA ASN A 37 -23.71 17.65 1.83
C ASN A 37 -23.51 17.76 0.32
N ARG A 38 -22.93 18.87 -0.15
CA ARG A 38 -22.59 19.03 -1.59
C ARG A 38 -21.38 18.23 -2.00
N ILE A 39 -20.37 18.10 -1.14
CA ILE A 39 -19.13 17.40 -1.47
C ILE A 39 -19.19 15.90 -1.14
N LYS A 40 -20.09 15.48 -0.26
CA LYS A 40 -20.23 14.06 0.13
C LYS A 40 -20.22 13.10 -1.08
N PRO A 41 -21.04 13.29 -2.12
CA PRO A 41 -21.02 12.38 -3.29
C PRO A 41 -19.73 12.45 -4.13
N LEU A 42 -18.85 13.43 -3.85
CA LEU A 42 -17.58 13.59 -4.56
C LEU A 42 -16.39 12.94 -3.83
N ILE A 43 -16.55 12.63 -2.54
CA ILE A 43 -15.51 12.00 -1.71
C ILE A 43 -15.82 10.53 -1.40
N PHE A 44 -17.05 10.11 -1.53
CA PHE A 44 -17.44 8.71 -1.32
C PHE A 44 -17.79 8.08 -2.65
N ASN A 45 -16.98 7.08 -3.03
CA ASN A 45 -17.25 6.26 -4.19
C ASN A 45 -17.94 4.97 -3.75
N GLU A 46 -18.77 4.42 -4.63
CA GLU A 46 -19.35 3.10 -4.41
C GLU A 46 -18.24 2.05 -4.35
N PRO A 47 -18.23 1.15 -3.34
CA PRO A 47 -17.25 0.08 -3.25
C PRO A 47 -17.55 -0.99 -4.31
N ASN A 48 -16.96 -0.84 -5.48
CA ASN A 48 -17.18 -1.71 -6.65
C ASN A 48 -15.94 -2.50 -7.07
N ALA A 49 -14.87 -2.48 -6.26
CA ALA A 49 -13.61 -3.13 -6.57
C ALA A 49 -13.17 -4.03 -5.39
N PRO A 50 -13.85 -5.19 -5.20
CA PRO A 50 -13.49 -6.11 -4.13
C PRO A 50 -12.09 -6.66 -4.33
N VAL A 51 -11.33 -6.76 -3.25
CA VAL A 51 -9.96 -7.29 -3.21
C VAL A 51 -9.79 -8.29 -2.09
N SER A 52 -8.79 -9.17 -2.22
CA SER A 52 -8.40 -10.09 -1.14
C SER A 52 -7.60 -9.39 -0.08
N TYR A 53 -7.54 -9.98 1.12
CA TYR A 53 -6.59 -9.55 2.14
C TYR A 53 -5.15 -9.65 1.62
N PRO A 54 -4.26 -8.70 1.99
CA PRO A 54 -2.86 -8.75 1.63
C PRO A 54 -2.20 -10.01 2.19
N PHE A 55 -1.34 -10.63 1.41
CA PHE A 55 -0.50 -11.72 1.90
C PHE A 55 0.66 -11.15 2.74
N LEU A 56 1.14 -11.93 3.70
CA LEU A 56 2.29 -11.57 4.55
C LEU A 56 3.58 -12.22 4.09
N TRP A 57 3.48 -13.45 3.56
CA TRP A 57 4.65 -14.21 3.10
C TRP A 57 5.11 -13.70 1.74
N ASP A 58 6.40 -13.60 1.57
CA ASP A 58 7.04 -13.14 0.35
C ASP A 58 6.78 -11.66 -0.03
N ILE A 59 6.09 -10.90 0.81
CA ILE A 59 5.79 -9.48 0.52
C ILE A 59 7.08 -8.66 0.38
N VAL A 60 8.08 -8.95 1.20
CA VAL A 60 9.36 -8.24 1.18
C VAL A 60 10.23 -8.65 -0.01
N GLN A 61 10.05 -9.87 -0.51
CA GLN A 61 10.77 -10.42 -1.64
C GLN A 61 10.19 -10.02 -2.99
N SER A 62 8.95 -9.52 -3.01
CA SER A 62 8.29 -9.07 -4.25
C SER A 62 8.85 -7.74 -4.73
N ASP A 63 9.05 -7.58 -6.03
CA ASP A 63 9.46 -6.31 -6.66
C ASP A 63 8.32 -5.29 -6.68
N TYR A 64 7.10 -5.73 -6.93
CA TYR A 64 5.87 -4.96 -6.84
C TYR A 64 4.85 -5.70 -5.99
N VAL A 65 4.05 -4.95 -5.26
CA VAL A 65 2.97 -5.47 -4.42
C VAL A 65 1.67 -4.74 -4.72
N GLN A 66 0.59 -5.17 -4.06
CA GLN A 66 -0.80 -4.88 -4.36
C GLN A 66 -1.26 -5.58 -5.65
N TRP A 67 -2.57 -5.76 -5.76
CA TRP A 67 -3.19 -6.52 -6.84
C TRP A 67 -2.87 -5.95 -8.24
N ASN A 68 -2.80 -4.64 -8.37
CA ASN A 68 -2.53 -3.95 -9.63
C ASN A 68 -1.04 -3.65 -9.87
N GLY A 69 -0.14 -4.12 -9.00
CA GLY A 69 1.29 -3.86 -9.09
C GLY A 69 1.67 -2.38 -8.94
N LEU A 70 0.80 -1.56 -8.33
CA LEU A 70 1.03 -0.12 -8.20
C LEU A 70 2.19 0.23 -7.28
N ALA A 71 2.36 -0.54 -6.21
CA ALA A 71 3.36 -0.25 -5.20
C ALA A 71 4.69 -0.94 -5.52
N ASN A 72 5.66 -0.16 -5.96
CA ASN A 72 7.05 -0.59 -6.07
C ASN A 72 7.61 -0.90 -4.67
N ASN A 73 8.30 -2.00 -4.54
CA ASN A 73 8.83 -2.49 -3.26
C ASN A 73 10.35 -2.24 -3.10
N ALA A 74 10.96 -1.47 -4.00
CA ALA A 74 12.36 -1.07 -3.91
C ALA A 74 12.54 0.25 -3.14
N GLY A 75 13.71 0.44 -2.56
CA GLY A 75 14.13 1.67 -1.87
C GLY A 75 13.17 2.05 -0.74
N VAL A 76 12.60 3.25 -0.82
CA VAL A 76 11.60 3.77 0.14
C VAL A 76 10.16 3.30 -0.16
N GLY A 77 9.96 2.51 -1.21
CA GLY A 77 8.65 2.01 -1.62
C GLY A 77 7.86 1.32 -0.51
N PRO A 78 8.46 0.37 0.24
CA PRO A 78 7.80 -0.30 1.37
C PRO A 78 7.27 0.67 2.43
N LEU A 79 8.05 1.68 2.79
CA LEU A 79 7.61 2.69 3.76
C LEU A 79 6.48 3.56 3.20
N GLY A 80 6.54 3.93 1.91
CA GLY A 80 5.46 4.67 1.25
C GLY A 80 4.16 3.87 1.22
N ARG A 81 4.23 2.58 0.90
CA ARG A 81 3.08 1.67 0.94
C ARG A 81 2.51 1.57 2.35
N ASN A 82 3.33 1.24 3.34
CA ASN A 82 2.88 1.07 4.72
C ASN A 82 2.31 2.37 5.29
N THR A 83 2.91 3.52 4.95
CA THR A 83 2.36 4.84 5.28
C THR A 83 0.96 5.01 4.71
N GLY A 84 0.75 4.64 3.44
CA GLY A 84 -0.57 4.69 2.81
C GLY A 84 -1.60 3.80 3.50
N GLU A 85 -1.21 2.59 3.88
CA GLU A 85 -2.07 1.65 4.60
C GLU A 85 -2.45 2.18 6.00
N VAL A 86 -1.48 2.73 6.75
CA VAL A 86 -1.74 3.31 8.08
C VAL A 86 -2.65 4.53 7.99
N ILE A 87 -2.45 5.42 7.01
CA ILE A 87 -3.33 6.56 6.76
C ILE A 87 -4.75 6.08 6.43
N GLY A 88 -4.87 5.07 5.59
CA GLY A 88 -6.15 4.51 5.17
C GLY A 88 -6.95 3.86 6.30
N VAL A 89 -6.28 3.45 7.38
CA VAL A 89 -6.92 2.77 8.52
C VAL A 89 -7.12 3.71 9.71
N PHE A 90 -6.05 4.15 10.37
CA PHE A 90 -6.14 4.89 11.63
C PHE A 90 -5.16 6.04 11.74
N GLY A 91 -4.19 6.14 10.83
CA GLY A 91 -3.15 7.17 10.88
C GLY A 91 -3.72 8.56 10.71
N ILE A 92 -3.10 9.51 11.38
CA ILE A 92 -3.34 10.92 11.19
C ILE A 92 -2.21 11.45 10.31
N LEU A 93 -2.58 12.09 9.21
CA LEU A 93 -1.66 12.84 8.39
C LEU A 93 -2.25 14.22 8.13
N ASP A 94 -1.64 15.22 8.71
CA ASP A 94 -1.94 16.62 8.47
C ASP A 94 -0.81 17.24 7.64
N TRP A 95 -1.16 18.16 6.75
CA TRP A 95 -0.18 18.88 5.96
C TRP A 95 -0.60 20.32 5.75
N THR A 96 0.39 21.20 5.67
CA THR A 96 0.22 22.61 5.39
C THR A 96 1.03 23.00 4.15
N ALA A 97 0.46 23.87 3.32
CA ALA A 97 1.14 24.37 2.13
C ALA A 97 1.73 25.76 2.42
N HIS A 98 3.02 25.88 2.23
CA HIS A 98 3.74 27.15 2.34
C HIS A 98 4.25 27.58 0.97
N LYS A 99 4.07 28.87 0.64
CA LYS A 99 4.62 29.41 -0.59
C LYS A 99 6.14 29.37 -0.53
N ARG A 100 6.78 28.78 -1.51
CA ARG A 100 8.26 28.78 -1.59
C ARG A 100 8.78 30.19 -1.75
N GLY A 101 9.76 30.55 -0.90
CA GLY A 101 10.55 31.76 -1.07
C GLY A 101 11.41 31.68 -2.33
N TRP A 102 11.80 32.83 -2.84
CA TRP A 102 12.73 32.93 -3.95
C TRP A 102 14.12 32.40 -3.54
N SER A 103 14.70 31.45 -4.28
CA SER A 103 16.05 30.95 -4.05
C SER A 103 16.76 30.67 -5.37
N LEU A 104 18.09 30.81 -5.39
CA LEU A 104 18.92 30.49 -6.56
C LEU A 104 18.79 29.01 -6.96
N SER A 105 18.60 28.10 -5.98
CA SER A 105 18.38 26.69 -6.25
C SER A 105 17.06 26.43 -6.98
N SER A 106 16.02 27.21 -6.71
CA SER A 106 14.72 27.07 -7.41
C SER A 106 14.79 27.47 -8.89
N ILE A 107 15.72 28.32 -9.25
CA ILE A 107 15.98 28.71 -10.65
C ILE A 107 16.74 27.61 -11.37
N LEU A 108 17.79 27.07 -10.72
CA LEU A 108 18.64 26.01 -11.30
C LEU A 108 17.90 24.68 -11.47
N THR A 109 16.97 24.39 -10.58
CA THR A 109 16.16 23.14 -10.63
C THR A 109 14.87 23.28 -11.43
N GLY A 110 14.61 24.45 -12.03
CA GLY A 110 13.35 24.72 -12.75
C GLY A 110 12.12 24.81 -11.83
N GLN A 111 12.30 24.75 -10.52
CA GLN A 111 11.22 24.89 -9.54
C GLN A 111 10.83 26.37 -9.42
N ASN A 112 9.74 26.72 -10.09
CA ASN A 112 9.23 28.09 -10.18
C ASN A 112 8.89 28.65 -8.78
N SER A 113 9.11 29.96 -8.59
CA SER A 113 8.71 30.73 -7.40
C SER A 113 7.20 30.70 -7.06
N LYS A 114 6.38 30.15 -7.96
CA LYS A 114 4.94 29.90 -7.74
C LYS A 114 4.64 28.56 -7.08
N SER A 115 5.64 27.69 -6.85
CA SER A 115 5.42 26.39 -6.21
C SER A 115 5.26 26.54 -4.71
N TYR A 116 4.52 25.60 -4.13
CA TYR A 116 4.34 25.45 -2.69
C TYR A 116 5.23 24.32 -2.17
N LYS A 117 5.66 24.44 -0.93
CA LYS A 117 6.26 23.35 -0.15
C LYS A 117 5.18 22.81 0.79
N ILE A 118 5.11 21.53 0.94
CA ILE A 118 4.24 20.88 1.93
C ILE A 118 5.09 20.50 3.12
N ASP A 119 4.64 20.87 4.30
CA ASP A 119 5.14 20.37 5.58
C ASP A 119 4.12 19.39 6.15
N PHE A 120 4.59 18.21 6.57
CA PHE A 120 3.77 17.14 7.09
C PHE A 120 3.88 17.05 8.61
N SER A 121 2.76 16.70 9.24
CA SER A 121 2.68 16.31 10.64
C SER A 121 1.84 15.04 10.75
N SER A 122 2.39 13.99 11.35
CA SER A 122 1.77 12.68 11.26
C SER A 122 1.91 11.91 12.56
N SER A 123 0.96 10.99 12.80
CA SER A 123 1.04 9.97 13.86
C SER A 123 1.76 8.70 13.42
N ILE A 124 2.32 8.69 12.22
CA ILE A 124 2.94 7.52 11.62
C ILE A 124 4.34 7.33 12.19
N ASP A 125 4.59 6.16 12.77
CA ASP A 125 5.90 5.77 13.28
C ASP A 125 6.68 5.01 12.19
N LEU A 126 7.42 5.75 11.37
CA LEU A 126 8.21 5.19 10.27
C LEU A 126 9.31 4.24 10.76
N VAL A 127 9.85 4.47 11.96
CA VAL A 127 10.86 3.59 12.56
C VAL A 127 10.27 2.22 12.84
N ASN A 128 9.08 2.17 13.43
CA ASN A 128 8.40 0.91 13.68
C ASN A 128 7.92 0.23 12.38
N LEU A 129 7.44 1.00 11.40
CA LEU A 129 7.11 0.44 10.08
C LEU A 129 8.33 -0.22 9.43
N SER A 130 9.48 0.41 9.48
CA SER A 130 10.72 -0.17 8.97
C SER A 130 11.16 -1.44 9.73
N ARG A 131 10.97 -1.47 11.06
CA ARG A 131 11.22 -2.68 11.87
C ARG A 131 10.28 -3.81 11.48
N LEU A 132 9.00 -3.53 11.24
CA LEU A 132 8.03 -4.52 10.78
C LEU A 132 8.44 -5.13 9.44
N GLU A 133 8.88 -4.31 8.48
CA GLU A 133 9.42 -4.80 7.20
C GLU A 133 10.62 -5.75 7.41
N THR A 134 11.52 -5.41 8.33
CA THR A 134 12.66 -6.27 8.68
C THR A 134 12.20 -7.62 9.25
N HIS A 135 11.17 -7.62 10.09
CA HIS A 135 10.60 -8.86 10.63
C HIS A 135 9.91 -9.69 9.54
N LEU A 136 9.16 -9.04 8.66
CA LEU A 136 8.50 -9.72 7.53
C LEU A 136 9.49 -10.38 6.57
N ALA A 137 10.70 -9.83 6.43
CA ALA A 137 11.72 -10.40 5.56
C ALA A 137 12.13 -11.83 5.96
N SER A 138 12.01 -12.17 7.24
CA SER A 138 12.30 -13.51 7.77
C SER A 138 11.07 -14.41 7.86
N LEU A 139 9.89 -13.90 7.57
CA LEU A 139 8.65 -14.65 7.67
C LEU A 139 8.52 -15.63 6.52
N THR A 140 8.36 -16.90 6.84
CA THR A 140 8.10 -17.96 5.87
C THR A 140 6.66 -18.46 5.97
N SER A 141 6.10 -18.88 4.84
CA SER A 141 4.76 -19.47 4.83
C SER A 141 4.71 -20.74 5.69
N PRO A 142 3.59 -21.01 6.38
CA PRO A 142 3.43 -22.23 7.13
C PRO A 142 3.60 -23.47 6.25
N ILE A 143 4.24 -24.49 6.79
CA ILE A 143 4.32 -25.81 6.16
C ILE A 143 2.98 -26.53 6.40
N TRP A 144 2.51 -27.24 5.38
CA TRP A 144 1.32 -28.08 5.54
C TRP A 144 1.49 -29.07 6.69
N PRO A 145 0.53 -29.19 7.63
CA PRO A 145 0.75 -29.88 8.92
C PRO A 145 1.18 -31.34 8.81
N THR A 146 0.82 -32.05 7.74
CA THR A 146 1.19 -33.47 7.55
C THR A 146 2.49 -33.66 6.76
N GLN A 147 3.16 -32.58 6.34
CA GLN A 147 4.47 -32.66 5.70
C GLN A 147 5.59 -32.81 6.73
N LYS A 148 6.69 -32.12 6.55
CA LYS A 148 7.84 -32.14 7.44
C LYS A 148 7.59 -31.28 8.69
N ALA A 149 8.17 -31.67 9.81
CA ALA A 149 8.19 -30.89 11.04
C ALA A 149 9.64 -30.47 11.34
N ASP A 150 9.89 -29.17 11.42
CA ASP A 150 11.23 -28.61 11.62
C ASP A 150 11.46 -28.15 13.09
N ASN A 151 10.42 -28.18 13.91
CA ASN A 151 10.49 -27.81 15.32
C ASN A 151 9.45 -28.59 16.16
N PRO A 152 9.56 -28.59 17.49
CA PRO A 152 8.66 -29.35 18.39
C PRO A 152 7.17 -28.97 18.23
N GLN A 153 6.85 -27.71 17.99
CA GLN A 153 5.47 -27.26 17.81
C GLN A 153 4.87 -27.82 16.52
N GLN A 154 5.63 -27.82 15.43
CA GLN A 154 5.22 -28.45 14.17
C GLN A 154 5.10 -29.96 14.30
N ALA A 155 5.98 -30.63 15.08
CA ALA A 155 5.89 -32.05 15.34
C ALA A 155 4.62 -32.39 16.13
N ALA A 156 4.28 -31.59 17.15
CA ALA A 156 3.04 -31.77 17.91
C ALA A 156 1.79 -31.57 17.02
N ALA A 157 1.78 -30.55 16.20
CA ALA A 157 0.72 -30.32 15.22
C ALA A 157 0.60 -31.48 14.24
N LYS A 158 1.72 -31.94 13.65
CA LYS A 158 1.77 -33.06 12.73
C LYS A 158 1.15 -34.34 13.36
N ALA A 159 1.49 -34.64 14.60
CA ALA A 159 0.96 -35.80 15.30
C ALA A 159 -0.57 -35.79 15.45
N ILE A 160 -1.18 -34.60 15.47
CA ILE A 160 -2.63 -34.44 15.48
C ILE A 160 -3.20 -34.61 14.06
N PHE A 161 -2.66 -33.86 13.10
CA PHE A 161 -3.17 -33.82 11.72
C PHE A 161 -2.94 -35.11 10.93
N ASP A 162 -1.88 -35.89 11.27
CA ASP A 162 -1.65 -37.21 10.67
C ASP A 162 -2.79 -38.21 10.93
N LYS A 163 -3.61 -37.97 11.95
CA LYS A 163 -4.78 -38.81 12.26
C LYS A 163 -6.06 -38.41 11.53
N LEU A 164 -6.02 -37.29 10.82
CA LEU A 164 -7.16 -36.72 10.12
C LEU A 164 -7.03 -37.00 8.62
N PRO A 165 -7.88 -37.87 8.03
CA PRO A 165 -7.77 -38.24 6.61
C PRO A 165 -7.85 -37.07 5.64
N GLU A 166 -8.67 -36.07 5.96
CA GLU A 166 -8.87 -34.86 5.16
C GLU A 166 -7.63 -33.98 5.06
N TRP A 167 -6.66 -34.16 5.95
CA TRP A 167 -5.41 -33.40 5.94
C TRP A 167 -4.25 -34.14 5.28
N GLN A 168 -4.49 -35.40 4.84
CA GLN A 168 -3.47 -36.19 4.16
C GLN A 168 -3.27 -35.73 2.73
N ILE A 169 -2.01 -35.60 2.32
CA ILE A 169 -1.66 -35.24 0.95
C ILE A 169 -1.66 -36.49 0.07
N ASP A 170 -2.59 -36.53 -0.87
CA ASP A 170 -2.66 -37.59 -1.89
C ASP A 170 -1.59 -37.35 -2.96
N GLY A 171 -0.56 -38.17 -2.99
CA GLY A 171 0.54 -38.08 -3.94
C GLY A 171 0.11 -38.20 -5.42
N ALA A 172 -0.99 -38.90 -5.73
CA ALA A 172 -1.50 -38.96 -7.10
C ALA A 172 -2.16 -37.65 -7.51
N LYS A 173 -2.92 -37.03 -6.59
CA LYS A 173 -3.49 -35.69 -6.80
C LYS A 173 -2.40 -34.63 -6.96
N VAL A 174 -1.34 -34.69 -6.15
CA VAL A 174 -0.17 -33.76 -6.25
C VAL A 174 0.47 -33.85 -7.63
N ARG A 175 0.72 -35.07 -8.14
CA ARG A 175 1.31 -35.21 -9.48
C ARG A 175 0.41 -34.63 -10.58
N ARG A 176 -0.88 -34.94 -10.54
CA ARG A 176 -1.84 -34.35 -11.50
C ARG A 176 -1.93 -32.84 -11.36
N GLY A 177 -2.00 -32.34 -10.13
CA GLY A 177 -2.05 -30.90 -9.85
C GLY A 177 -0.83 -30.16 -10.36
N ARG A 178 0.37 -30.73 -10.20
CA ARG A 178 1.61 -30.16 -10.75
C ARG A 178 1.56 -30.05 -12.28
N ALA A 179 1.10 -31.08 -12.96
CA ALA A 179 0.97 -31.05 -14.41
C ALA A 179 -0.05 -30.00 -14.88
N LEU A 180 -1.19 -29.91 -14.22
CA LEU A 180 -2.21 -28.90 -14.52
C LEU A 180 -1.73 -27.48 -14.19
N TYR A 181 -1.01 -27.30 -13.11
CA TYR A 181 -0.43 -26.00 -12.73
C TYR A 181 0.58 -25.53 -13.79
N ALA A 182 1.49 -26.40 -14.22
CA ALA A 182 2.44 -26.09 -15.27
C ALA A 182 1.77 -25.72 -16.60
N GLN A 183 0.66 -26.38 -16.91
CA GLN A 183 -0.08 -26.15 -18.16
C GLN A 183 -0.91 -24.84 -18.13
N HIS A 184 -1.51 -24.49 -17.00
CA HIS A 184 -2.56 -23.45 -16.96
C HIS A 184 -2.22 -22.25 -16.09
N CYS A 185 -1.26 -22.34 -15.17
CA CYS A 185 -1.03 -21.34 -14.14
C CYS A 185 0.40 -20.77 -14.14
N GLU A 186 1.41 -21.60 -14.45
CA GLU A 186 2.83 -21.25 -14.26
C GLU A 186 3.28 -20.11 -15.16
N SER A 187 2.63 -19.90 -16.31
CA SER A 187 2.93 -18.77 -17.20
C SER A 187 2.67 -17.39 -16.56
N CYS A 188 1.80 -17.33 -15.55
CA CYS A 188 1.49 -16.12 -14.80
C CYS A 188 1.89 -16.21 -13.32
N HIS A 189 1.95 -17.45 -12.78
CA HIS A 189 2.24 -17.73 -11.38
C HIS A 189 3.44 -18.64 -11.26
N GLU A 190 4.63 -18.07 -11.30
CA GLU A 190 5.89 -18.82 -11.19
C GLU A 190 5.96 -19.63 -9.88
N VAL A 191 6.58 -20.82 -9.97
CA VAL A 191 6.86 -21.64 -8.78
C VAL A 191 8.10 -21.09 -8.07
N ILE A 192 7.89 -20.54 -6.90
CA ILE A 192 8.94 -19.90 -6.11
C ILE A 192 9.64 -20.95 -5.23
N ASP A 193 10.97 -21.01 -5.28
CA ASP A 193 11.76 -21.76 -4.32
C ASP A 193 11.84 -21.00 -2.99
N ARG A 194 11.02 -21.38 -2.04
CA ARG A 194 10.97 -20.77 -0.71
C ARG A 194 12.10 -21.17 0.21
N THR A 195 12.98 -22.08 -0.20
CA THR A 195 14.20 -22.42 0.54
C THR A 195 15.32 -21.43 0.24
N ASP A 196 15.26 -20.76 -0.91
CA ASP A 196 16.12 -19.63 -1.24
C ASP A 196 15.72 -18.39 -0.43
N ARG A 197 16.62 -17.94 0.43
CA ARG A 197 16.39 -16.76 1.28
C ARG A 197 16.54 -15.44 0.53
N ASP A 198 17.30 -15.47 -0.56
CA ASP A 198 17.58 -14.30 -1.40
C ASP A 198 16.68 -14.27 -2.64
N ARG A 199 15.61 -15.09 -2.65
CA ARG A 199 14.64 -15.13 -3.74
C ARG A 199 14.02 -13.77 -4.02
N ILE A 200 13.85 -13.46 -5.28
CA ILE A 200 13.09 -12.30 -5.76
C ILE A 200 11.82 -12.83 -6.42
N VAL A 201 10.68 -12.27 -6.02
CA VAL A 201 9.39 -12.57 -6.63
C VAL A 201 9.06 -11.45 -7.60
N VAL A 202 9.14 -11.76 -8.88
CA VAL A 202 8.88 -10.79 -9.96
C VAL A 202 7.38 -10.77 -10.26
N ALA A 203 6.76 -9.59 -10.20
CA ALA A 203 5.36 -9.42 -10.55
C ALA A 203 5.18 -9.56 -12.07
N ASN A 204 4.45 -10.56 -12.50
CA ASN A 204 4.10 -10.76 -13.90
C ASN A 204 2.94 -9.86 -14.30
N MET A 205 3.27 -8.71 -14.92
CA MET A 205 2.29 -7.72 -15.34
C MET A 205 1.63 -8.14 -16.65
N SER A 206 0.36 -8.53 -16.57
CA SER A 206 -0.45 -8.90 -17.73
C SER A 206 -1.52 -7.84 -18.00
N SER A 207 -1.91 -7.69 -19.28
CA SER A 207 -3.00 -6.78 -19.63
C SER A 207 -4.34 -7.29 -19.08
N LEU A 208 -5.25 -6.37 -18.76
CA LEU A 208 -6.59 -6.70 -18.24
C LEU A 208 -7.38 -7.61 -19.19
N ASP A 209 -7.17 -7.47 -20.50
CA ASP A 209 -7.85 -8.30 -21.50
C ASP A 209 -7.34 -9.75 -21.49
N VAL A 210 -6.06 -9.97 -21.19
CA VAL A 210 -5.46 -11.30 -21.07
C VAL A 210 -5.88 -11.98 -19.77
N VAL A 211 -5.86 -11.22 -18.67
CA VAL A 211 -6.26 -11.75 -17.35
C VAL A 211 -7.74 -12.09 -17.30
N GLY A 212 -8.60 -11.25 -17.92
CA GLY A 212 -10.04 -11.49 -18.03
C GLY A 212 -10.81 -11.43 -16.71
N THR A 213 -10.22 -10.89 -15.63
CA THR A 213 -10.88 -10.70 -14.34
C THR A 213 -11.59 -9.34 -14.27
N ASP A 214 -12.19 -9.02 -13.14
CA ASP A 214 -12.82 -7.73 -12.91
C ASP A 214 -11.81 -6.59 -13.08
N ARG A 215 -12.16 -5.59 -13.88
CA ARG A 215 -11.29 -4.47 -14.26
C ARG A 215 -11.35 -3.31 -13.27
N ALA A 216 -12.35 -3.29 -12.39
CA ALA A 216 -12.68 -2.10 -11.59
C ALA A 216 -11.50 -1.61 -10.75
N MET A 217 -10.75 -2.49 -10.09
CA MET A 217 -9.61 -2.12 -9.25
C MET A 217 -8.51 -1.40 -10.05
N ALA A 218 -8.16 -1.93 -11.21
CA ALA A 218 -7.12 -1.35 -12.05
C ALA A 218 -7.60 -0.03 -12.70
N GLU A 219 -8.82 0.00 -13.20
CA GLU A 219 -9.40 1.18 -13.85
C GLU A 219 -9.63 2.32 -12.84
N ASN A 220 -10.09 2.03 -11.63
CA ASN A 220 -10.25 3.01 -10.57
C ASN A 220 -8.92 3.70 -10.22
N SER A 221 -7.81 2.96 -10.19
CA SER A 221 -6.50 3.51 -9.86
C SER A 221 -6.02 4.59 -10.83
N VAL A 222 -6.43 4.54 -12.09
CA VAL A 222 -6.05 5.51 -13.13
C VAL A 222 -7.13 6.54 -13.46
N ASN A 223 -8.40 6.17 -13.29
CA ASN A 223 -9.53 7.00 -13.73
C ASN A 223 -10.03 7.94 -12.62
N TYR A 224 -9.91 7.57 -11.35
CA TYR A 224 -10.38 8.40 -10.26
C TYR A 224 -9.55 9.68 -10.15
N LYS A 225 -10.26 10.82 -10.07
CA LYS A 225 -9.67 12.14 -9.91
C LYS A 225 -10.32 12.86 -8.74
N GLY A 226 -9.49 13.39 -7.86
CA GLY A 226 -9.92 14.21 -6.73
C GLY A 226 -9.41 15.64 -6.79
N TYR A 227 -9.94 16.48 -5.94
CA TYR A 227 -9.37 17.81 -5.71
C TYR A 227 -8.05 17.66 -4.95
N ALA A 228 -7.02 18.34 -5.43
CA ALA A 228 -5.68 18.23 -4.87
C ALA A 228 -5.50 19.02 -3.55
N GLY A 229 -6.44 19.90 -3.21
CA GLY A 229 -6.34 20.71 -1.99
C GLY A 229 -5.01 21.45 -1.90
N ASN A 230 -4.33 21.30 -0.78
CA ASN A 230 -3.02 21.93 -0.54
C ASN A 230 -1.89 21.40 -1.44
N PHE A 231 -2.07 20.27 -2.13
CA PHE A 231 -1.10 19.77 -3.10
C PHE A 231 -1.16 20.50 -4.46
N LYS A 232 -2.18 21.31 -4.71
CA LYS A 232 -2.25 22.12 -5.94
C LYS A 232 -0.99 22.99 -6.08
N ASN A 233 -0.41 23.00 -7.27
CA ASN A 233 0.82 23.71 -7.61
C ASN A 233 2.08 23.25 -6.88
N THR A 234 2.05 22.11 -6.19
CA THR A 234 3.26 21.45 -5.69
C THR A 234 3.83 20.53 -6.77
N TYR A 235 5.12 20.27 -6.71
CA TYR A 235 5.74 19.25 -7.53
C TYR A 235 5.53 17.89 -6.89
N GLN A 236 5.24 16.91 -7.73
CA GLN A 236 5.31 15.51 -7.35
C GLN A 236 6.77 15.17 -6.97
N THR A 237 6.97 14.23 -6.06
CA THR A 237 8.32 13.77 -5.69
C THR A 237 9.09 13.27 -6.92
N GLU A 238 10.41 13.42 -6.93
CA GLU A 238 11.29 13.15 -8.08
C GLU A 238 11.16 11.74 -8.64
N SER A 239 10.80 10.75 -7.80
CA SER A 239 10.60 9.36 -8.19
C SER A 239 9.48 9.13 -9.22
N VAL A 240 8.62 10.10 -9.43
CA VAL A 240 7.45 9.97 -10.33
C VAL A 240 7.47 11.02 -11.46
N GLY A 241 8.53 11.80 -11.55
CA GLY A 241 8.71 12.86 -12.53
C GLY A 241 8.29 14.26 -12.04
N ALA A 242 8.86 15.28 -12.65
CA ALA A 242 8.67 16.69 -12.28
C ALA A 242 7.32 17.25 -12.75
N LEU A 243 6.22 16.61 -12.38
CA LEU A 243 4.87 17.06 -12.73
C LEU A 243 4.29 17.96 -11.65
N VAL A 244 3.74 19.09 -12.05
CA VAL A 244 2.99 19.97 -11.16
C VAL A 244 1.59 19.41 -10.95
N ILE A 245 1.18 19.23 -9.70
CA ILE A 245 -0.15 18.74 -9.34
C ILE A 245 -1.17 19.86 -9.66
N LYS A 246 -2.16 19.52 -10.47
CA LYS A 246 -3.26 20.41 -10.85
C LYS A 246 -4.33 20.47 -9.78
N ASP A 247 -5.29 21.36 -9.92
CA ASP A 247 -6.44 21.52 -9.03
C ASP A 247 -7.27 20.23 -8.88
N ARG A 248 -7.46 19.51 -9.99
CA ARG A 248 -7.94 18.13 -10.01
C ARG A 248 -6.86 17.23 -10.60
N ALA A 249 -6.50 16.20 -9.87
CA ALA A 249 -5.44 15.27 -10.24
C ALA A 249 -5.91 13.82 -10.06
N PRO A 250 -5.26 12.85 -10.72
CA PRO A 250 -5.48 11.44 -10.43
C PRO A 250 -5.28 11.15 -8.95
N VAL A 251 -6.17 10.35 -8.36
CA VAL A 251 -6.11 10.01 -6.92
C VAL A 251 -4.77 9.34 -6.58
N VAL A 252 -4.26 8.50 -7.46
CA VAL A 252 -2.93 7.87 -7.28
C VAL A 252 -1.82 8.92 -7.16
N GLN A 253 -1.88 10.01 -7.92
CA GLN A 253 -0.89 11.08 -7.84
C GLN A 253 -0.94 11.82 -6.51
N ILE A 254 -2.16 12.11 -6.01
CA ILE A 254 -2.36 12.76 -4.71
C ILE A 254 -1.90 11.82 -3.58
N LEU A 255 -2.28 10.55 -3.64
CA LEU A 255 -1.88 9.55 -2.66
C LEU A 255 -0.36 9.39 -2.61
N THR A 256 0.31 9.25 -3.75
CA THR A 256 1.77 9.17 -3.82
C THR A 256 2.42 10.42 -3.25
N ALA A 257 1.91 11.62 -3.56
CA ALA A 257 2.43 12.87 -3.01
C ALA A 257 2.30 12.93 -1.49
N ALA A 258 1.21 12.43 -0.92
CA ALA A 258 0.99 12.37 0.53
C ALA A 258 1.92 11.33 1.20
N THR A 259 1.90 10.10 0.74
CA THR A 259 2.62 8.99 1.37
C THR A 259 4.14 9.14 1.25
N MET A 260 4.62 9.42 0.04
CA MET A 260 6.06 9.62 -0.19
C MET A 260 6.55 10.93 0.38
N GLY A 261 5.72 11.97 0.37
CA GLY A 261 6.04 13.24 1.01
C GLY A 261 6.29 13.07 2.49
N GLU A 262 5.44 12.32 3.20
CA GLU A 262 5.62 11.99 4.62
C GLU A 262 6.94 11.24 4.85
N VAL A 263 7.20 10.20 4.07
CA VAL A 263 8.42 9.38 4.20
C VAL A 263 9.69 10.21 4.00
N VAL A 264 9.72 11.05 2.98
CA VAL A 264 10.92 11.84 2.62
C VAL A 264 11.15 13.03 3.57
N THR A 265 10.08 13.59 4.15
CA THR A 265 10.17 14.75 5.05
C THR A 265 10.23 14.39 6.53
N SER A 266 10.14 13.10 6.86
CA SER A 266 10.25 12.64 8.24
C SER A 266 11.56 13.08 8.88
N PRO A 267 11.53 13.58 10.13
CA PRO A 267 12.66 14.28 10.73
C PRO A 267 13.85 13.40 11.11
N ASP A 268 13.80 12.10 10.90
CA ASP A 268 14.85 11.19 11.39
C ASP A 268 15.21 10.06 10.42
N PRO A 269 15.67 10.38 9.20
CA PRO A 269 16.11 9.36 8.24
C PRO A 269 17.28 8.51 8.75
N ASP A 270 18.10 9.03 9.67
CA ASP A 270 19.25 8.31 10.22
C ASP A 270 18.85 7.13 11.15
N LYS A 271 17.62 7.12 11.64
CA LYS A 271 17.05 6.00 12.41
C LYS A 271 16.44 4.90 11.55
N TRP A 272 16.38 5.10 10.25
CA TRP A 272 15.86 4.09 9.35
C TRP A 272 16.92 3.00 9.14
N PRO A 273 16.54 1.70 9.19
CA PRO A 273 17.51 0.65 8.94
C PRO A 273 18.10 0.79 7.53
N PRO A 274 19.45 0.74 7.39
CA PRO A 274 20.13 1.08 6.12
C PRO A 274 19.81 0.17 4.94
N ARG A 275 19.22 -0.99 5.18
CA ARG A 275 19.03 -2.03 4.16
C ARG A 275 18.03 -1.70 3.06
N ARG A 276 17.22 -0.66 3.20
CA ARG A 276 16.19 -0.34 2.22
C ARG A 276 16.20 1.09 1.68
N LEU A 277 17.17 1.87 2.08
CA LEU A 277 17.44 3.17 1.46
C LEU A 277 18.40 3.05 0.26
N LEU A 278 19.08 1.89 0.10
CA LEU A 278 20.16 1.72 -0.85
C LEU A 278 19.92 0.62 -1.91
N ASP A 279 18.83 -0.14 -1.78
CA ASP A 279 18.40 -1.13 -2.78
C ASP A 279 17.30 -0.49 -3.65
#